data_bc18f6005d73af20610be28fcd3acd6d
#
_entry.id   bc18f6005d73af20610be28fcd3acd6d
#
_cell.length_a   1.000
_cell.length_b   1.000
_cell.length_c   1.000
_cell.angle_alpha   90.00
_cell.angle_beta   90.00
_cell.angle_gamma   90.00
#
_symmetry.space_group_name_H-M   'P 1'
#
loop_
_entity.id
_entity.type
_entity.pdbx_description
1 polymer ?
#
loop_
_entity_poly.entity_id
_entity_poly.type
_entity_poly.pdbx_seq_one_letter_code
_entity_poly.pdbx_strand_id
1 'polypeptide(L)'
;ELLETASVLRTVRKAEEFGVKAGTPELDMLQLMSRKQRVIDTLTSGVEGLLSRRSVTVFSGVGELIGNKEIQISASGDSGRVISGDNIILASGSKPRSIPGLEVDGTLVVTSDQFLSITKVPSRAVIIGGGAIGVEFASALNDFGATVTIVEALPRILAGCDKDIAKVVQRSFQKRGIDIRTGVLVEGHTASTGESTVLLNDGEKLETDLVVVSVGRRPYPDLLRLENAGIEADRSGFVPVNEFCETSSSGIY
;
A
#
# COMPACT_ATOMS: atom_id res chain seq x y z
N GLU A 1 10.29 -5.26 -5.64
CA GLU A 1 10.38 -6.33 -6.63
C GLU A 1 9.51 -6.05 -7.87
N LEU A 2 8.23 -5.62 -7.74
CA LEU A 2 7.40 -5.28 -8.91
C LEU A 2 8.04 -4.20 -9.76
N LEU A 3 8.47 -3.08 -9.18
CA LEU A 3 9.15 -1.99 -9.88
C LEU A 3 10.50 -2.43 -10.48
N GLU A 4 11.24 -3.29 -9.79
CA GLU A 4 12.50 -3.83 -10.30
C GLU A 4 12.26 -4.67 -11.56
N THR A 5 11.30 -5.59 -11.51
CA THR A 5 10.91 -6.39 -12.69
C THR A 5 10.41 -5.51 -13.83
N ALA A 6 9.60 -4.49 -13.52
CA ALA A 6 9.12 -3.51 -14.50
C ALA A 6 10.29 -2.77 -15.17
N SER A 7 11.30 -2.39 -14.39
CA SER A 7 12.52 -1.74 -14.90
C SER A 7 13.30 -2.65 -15.82
N VAL A 8 13.49 -3.92 -15.44
CA VAL A 8 14.17 -4.93 -16.29
C VAL A 8 13.42 -5.10 -17.60
N LEU A 9 12.10 -5.29 -17.55
CA LEU A 9 11.25 -5.47 -18.73
C LEU A 9 11.36 -4.28 -19.68
N ARG A 10 11.29 -3.05 -19.15
CA ARG A 10 11.46 -1.82 -19.92
C ARG A 10 12.86 -1.72 -20.54
N THR A 11 13.91 -2.09 -19.80
CA THR A 11 15.30 -2.08 -20.30
C THR A 11 15.45 -3.05 -21.46
N VAL A 12 14.93 -4.26 -21.34
CA VAL A 12 14.99 -5.26 -22.42
C VAL A 12 14.21 -4.80 -23.66
N ARG A 13 13.03 -4.20 -23.49
CA ARG A 13 12.26 -3.64 -24.62
C ARG A 13 13.01 -2.53 -25.37
N LYS A 14 13.89 -1.82 -24.69
CA LYS A 14 14.72 -0.74 -25.26
C LYS A 14 16.13 -1.18 -25.64
N ALA A 15 16.44 -2.46 -25.53
CA ALA A 15 17.80 -2.96 -25.75
C ALA A 15 18.32 -2.65 -27.15
N GLU A 16 17.47 -2.61 -28.16
CA GLU A 16 17.85 -2.27 -29.55
C GLU A 16 18.34 -0.84 -29.70
N GLU A 17 17.87 0.11 -28.88
CA GLU A 17 18.39 1.49 -28.84
C GLU A 17 19.91 1.51 -28.50
N PHE A 18 20.40 0.46 -27.82
CA PHE A 18 21.79 0.27 -27.42
C PHE A 18 22.54 -0.73 -28.32
N GLY A 19 21.93 -1.17 -29.42
CA GLY A 19 22.50 -2.16 -30.32
C GLY A 19 22.44 -3.61 -29.85
N VAL A 20 21.64 -3.90 -28.80
CA VAL A 20 21.45 -5.25 -28.23
C VAL A 20 20.18 -5.87 -28.76
N LYS A 21 20.26 -7.03 -29.41
CA LYS A 21 19.11 -7.79 -29.90
C LYS A 21 18.63 -8.75 -28.81
N ALA A 22 17.52 -8.43 -28.17
CA ALA A 22 16.96 -9.23 -27.06
C ALA A 22 15.63 -9.93 -27.40
N GLY A 23 15.09 -9.72 -28.61
CA GLY A 23 13.74 -10.20 -28.96
C GLY A 23 12.64 -9.46 -28.18
N THR A 24 11.40 -9.93 -28.32
CA THR A 24 10.25 -9.37 -27.58
C THR A 24 10.16 -10.02 -26.20
N PRO A 25 10.39 -9.28 -25.11
CA PRO A 25 10.28 -9.86 -23.77
C PRO A 25 8.84 -10.06 -23.36
N GLU A 26 8.57 -11.17 -22.71
CA GLU A 26 7.28 -11.50 -22.08
C GLU A 26 7.40 -11.51 -20.58
N LEU A 27 6.34 -11.09 -19.89
CA LEU A 27 6.26 -11.11 -18.43
C LEU A 27 5.63 -12.43 -17.96
N ASP A 28 6.38 -13.19 -17.17
CA ASP A 28 5.86 -14.33 -16.43
C ASP A 28 5.47 -13.89 -15.01
N MET A 29 4.16 -13.70 -14.79
CA MET A 29 3.62 -13.27 -13.50
C MET A 29 3.87 -14.30 -12.38
N LEU A 30 3.85 -15.60 -12.69
CA LEU A 30 4.11 -16.63 -11.68
C LEU A 30 5.56 -16.59 -11.21
N GLN A 31 6.50 -16.44 -12.14
CA GLN A 31 7.92 -16.27 -11.80
C GLN A 31 8.17 -14.97 -11.03
N LEU A 32 7.54 -13.86 -11.43
CA LEU A 32 7.63 -12.58 -10.71
C LEU A 32 7.15 -12.73 -9.26
N MET A 33 5.97 -13.33 -9.05
CA MET A 33 5.41 -13.51 -7.70
C MET A 33 6.24 -14.49 -6.87
N SER A 34 6.75 -15.57 -7.47
CA SER A 34 7.66 -16.49 -6.81
C SER A 34 8.98 -15.79 -6.41
N ARG A 35 9.56 -14.96 -7.28
CA ARG A 35 10.74 -14.15 -6.96
C ARG A 35 10.45 -13.19 -5.80
N LYS A 36 9.32 -12.46 -5.87
CA LYS A 36 8.89 -11.56 -4.79
C LYS A 36 8.81 -12.30 -3.46
N GLN A 37 8.17 -13.48 -3.43
CA GLN A 37 8.02 -14.26 -2.21
C GLN A 37 9.38 -14.69 -1.64
N ARG A 38 10.29 -15.19 -2.47
CA ARG A 38 11.65 -15.54 -2.01
C ARG A 38 12.39 -14.38 -1.36
N VAL A 39 12.24 -13.16 -1.90
CA VAL A 39 12.85 -11.96 -1.30
C VAL A 39 12.22 -11.66 0.05
N ILE A 40 10.89 -11.74 0.15
CA ILE A 40 10.17 -11.54 1.42
C ILE A 40 10.64 -12.57 2.44
N ASP A 41 10.68 -13.86 2.10
CA ASP A 41 11.10 -14.94 2.99
C ASP A 41 12.54 -14.73 3.49
N THR A 42 13.44 -14.33 2.60
CA THR A 42 14.83 -14.01 2.95
C THR A 42 14.92 -12.87 3.97
N LEU A 43 14.19 -11.78 3.73
CA LEU A 43 14.19 -10.63 4.63
C LEU A 43 13.54 -10.96 5.98
N THR A 44 12.42 -11.68 5.97
CA THR A 44 11.70 -12.09 7.19
C THR A 44 12.57 -13.02 8.04
N SER A 45 13.17 -14.06 7.43
CA SER A 45 14.08 -14.96 8.12
C SER A 45 15.32 -14.23 8.67
N GLY A 46 15.79 -13.19 7.97
CA GLY A 46 16.88 -12.33 8.45
C GLY A 46 16.50 -11.57 9.74
N VAL A 47 15.29 -11.00 9.78
CA VAL A 47 14.75 -10.33 10.96
C VAL A 47 14.55 -11.31 12.12
N GLU A 48 13.92 -12.47 11.87
CA GLU A 48 13.74 -13.52 12.87
C GLU A 48 15.07 -13.97 13.49
N GLY A 49 16.07 -14.20 12.64
CA GLY A 49 17.42 -14.56 13.08
C GLY A 49 18.09 -13.44 13.90
N LEU A 50 17.85 -12.17 13.58
CA LEU A 50 18.36 -11.04 14.35
C LEU A 50 17.70 -10.96 15.74
N LEU A 51 16.38 -11.07 15.80
CA LEU A 51 15.60 -11.07 17.05
C LEU A 51 16.07 -12.21 17.97
N SER A 52 16.22 -13.42 17.43
CA SER A 52 16.72 -14.57 18.17
C SER A 52 18.12 -14.35 18.76
N ARG A 53 19.06 -13.83 17.94
CA ARG A 53 20.42 -13.52 18.40
C ARG A 53 20.47 -12.43 19.49
N ARG A 54 19.46 -11.56 19.53
CA ARG A 54 19.31 -10.51 20.54
C ARG A 54 18.47 -10.96 21.74
N SER A 55 18.12 -12.24 21.82
CA SER A 55 17.29 -12.81 22.89
C SER A 55 15.93 -12.10 23.03
N VAL A 56 15.36 -11.62 21.92
CA VAL A 56 14.03 -11.02 21.90
C VAL A 56 13.01 -12.15 21.84
N THR A 57 12.08 -12.18 22.80
CA THR A 57 10.95 -13.11 22.79
C THR A 57 9.88 -12.59 21.84
N VAL A 58 9.52 -13.40 20.85
CA VAL A 58 8.46 -13.07 19.89
C VAL A 58 7.18 -13.86 20.25
N PHE A 59 6.08 -13.14 20.37
CA PHE A 59 4.75 -13.73 20.56
C PHE A 59 3.91 -13.50 19.33
N SER A 60 3.31 -14.56 18.79
CA SER A 60 2.38 -14.47 17.68
C SER A 60 0.95 -14.32 18.19
N GLY A 61 0.24 -13.29 17.74
CA GLY A 61 -1.13 -13.02 18.13
C GLY A 61 -1.50 -11.54 18.04
N VAL A 62 -2.67 -11.21 18.56
CA VAL A 62 -3.14 -9.83 18.69
C VAL A 62 -2.86 -9.37 20.13
N GLY A 63 -2.11 -8.27 20.24
CA GLY A 63 -1.80 -7.64 21.54
C GLY A 63 -2.78 -6.52 21.84
N GLU A 64 -3.43 -6.56 23.00
CA GLU A 64 -4.36 -5.54 23.51
C GLU A 64 -3.85 -5.00 24.85
N LEU A 65 -3.90 -3.70 25.05
CA LEU A 65 -3.63 -3.10 26.35
C LEU A 65 -4.76 -3.46 27.32
N ILE A 66 -4.44 -3.99 28.49
CA ILE A 66 -5.40 -4.27 29.57
C ILE A 66 -5.14 -3.41 30.81
N GLY A 67 -4.11 -2.59 30.75
CA GLY A 67 -3.69 -1.65 31.78
C GLY A 67 -2.50 -0.84 31.29
N ASN A 68 -1.94 -0.01 32.17
CA ASN A 68 -0.85 0.90 31.81
C ASN A 68 0.45 0.18 31.42
N LYS A 69 0.71 -1.02 31.90
CA LYS A 69 1.96 -1.76 31.63
C LYS A 69 1.74 -3.22 31.30
N GLU A 70 0.52 -3.57 30.91
CA GLU A 70 0.11 -4.94 30.67
C GLU A 70 -0.52 -5.09 29.28
N ILE A 71 -0.10 -6.16 28.60
CA ILE A 71 -0.63 -6.52 27.28
C ILE A 71 -1.18 -7.94 27.35
N GLN A 72 -2.43 -8.10 26.97
CA GLN A 72 -3.03 -9.40 26.70
C GLN A 72 -2.75 -9.78 25.25
N ILE A 73 -2.22 -10.98 25.06
CA ILE A 73 -1.95 -11.55 23.71
C ILE A 73 -2.96 -12.64 23.47
N SER A 74 -3.79 -12.46 22.44
CA SER A 74 -4.79 -13.43 22.01
C SER A 74 -4.33 -14.09 20.71
N ALA A 75 -4.30 -15.43 20.68
CA ALA A 75 -4.08 -16.22 19.47
C ALA A 75 -5.29 -17.11 19.22
N SER A 76 -5.50 -17.55 17.99
CA SER A 76 -6.61 -18.45 17.65
C SER A 76 -6.57 -19.71 18.50
N GLY A 77 -7.57 -19.89 19.39
CA GLY A 77 -7.73 -21.08 20.23
C GLY A 77 -7.04 -21.03 21.59
N ASP A 78 -6.45 -19.91 22.01
CA ASP A 78 -5.81 -19.75 23.31
C ASP A 78 -6.57 -18.72 24.17
N SER A 79 -6.64 -18.99 25.49
CA SER A 79 -7.30 -18.14 26.51
C SER A 79 -6.60 -16.79 26.77
N GLY A 80 -5.56 -16.50 26.00
CA GLY A 80 -4.80 -15.26 26.10
C GLY A 80 -3.68 -15.31 27.16
N ARG A 81 -2.51 -14.82 26.76
CA ARG A 81 -1.35 -14.67 27.64
C ARG A 81 -1.22 -13.21 28.04
N VAL A 82 -1.00 -12.92 29.31
CA VAL A 82 -0.67 -11.58 29.80
C VAL A 82 0.83 -11.45 29.96
N ILE A 83 1.39 -10.38 29.43
CA ILE A 83 2.77 -9.96 29.67
C ILE A 83 2.78 -8.54 30.20
N SER A 84 3.80 -8.21 30.98
CA SER A 84 4.05 -6.86 31.47
C SER A 84 5.43 -6.36 31.05
N GLY A 85 5.59 -5.05 30.95
CA GLY A 85 6.85 -4.40 30.61
C GLY A 85 6.97 -3.05 31.29
N ASP A 86 8.19 -2.64 31.62
CA ASP A 86 8.47 -1.31 32.18
C ASP A 86 8.14 -0.21 31.17
N ASN A 87 8.36 -0.50 29.89
CA ASN A 87 8.04 0.38 28.77
C ASN A 87 7.34 -0.42 27.65
N ILE A 88 6.37 0.21 27.00
CA ILE A 88 5.62 -0.36 25.88
C ILE A 88 5.79 0.57 24.67
N ILE A 89 6.11 -0.02 23.51
CA ILE A 89 6.15 0.70 22.22
C ILE A 89 4.99 0.23 21.36
N LEU A 90 4.11 1.18 21.00
CA LEU A 90 2.97 0.93 20.11
C LEU A 90 3.42 1.06 18.65
N ALA A 91 3.59 -0.05 17.97
CA ALA A 91 4.01 -0.11 16.57
C ALA A 91 3.00 -0.89 15.71
N SER A 92 1.69 -0.64 15.91
CA SER A 92 0.58 -1.38 15.31
C SER A 92 0.39 -1.14 13.80
N GLY A 93 1.18 -0.24 13.21
CA GLY A 93 1.17 0.04 11.78
C GLY A 93 -0.06 0.83 11.32
N SER A 94 -0.43 0.61 10.08
CA SER A 94 -1.51 1.34 9.41
C SER A 94 -2.24 0.45 8.41
N LYS A 95 -3.44 0.84 8.01
CA LYS A 95 -4.22 0.17 6.96
C LYS A 95 -4.64 1.14 5.86
N PRO A 96 -4.89 0.67 4.63
CA PRO A 96 -5.37 1.51 3.54
C PRO A 96 -6.66 2.23 3.92
N ARG A 97 -6.85 3.44 3.38
CA ARG A 97 -8.12 4.15 3.45
C ARG A 97 -9.06 3.64 2.37
N SER A 98 -10.33 3.56 2.69
CA SER A 98 -11.41 3.35 1.73
C SER A 98 -12.02 4.69 1.28
N ILE A 99 -12.74 4.66 0.17
CA ILE A 99 -13.56 5.76 -0.33
C ILE A 99 -15.00 5.28 -0.36
N PRO A 100 -15.97 6.07 0.11
CA PRO A 100 -17.39 5.73 -0.06
C PRO A 100 -17.74 5.50 -1.55
N GLY A 101 -18.54 4.49 -1.84
CA GLY A 101 -18.90 4.11 -3.21
C GLY A 101 -17.84 3.33 -3.99
N LEU A 102 -16.74 2.95 -3.32
CA LEU A 102 -15.67 2.10 -3.86
C LEU A 102 -15.33 1.02 -2.83
N GLU A 103 -16.26 0.10 -2.62
CA GLU A 103 -16.06 -1.02 -1.73
C GLU A 103 -15.02 -1.97 -2.31
N VAL A 104 -14.02 -2.28 -1.47
CA VAL A 104 -12.93 -3.18 -1.84
C VAL A 104 -13.44 -4.60 -1.85
N ASP A 105 -13.50 -5.22 -3.04
CA ASP A 105 -13.93 -6.61 -3.24
C ASP A 105 -12.75 -7.59 -3.37
N GLY A 106 -11.53 -7.07 -3.43
CA GLY A 106 -10.30 -7.85 -3.55
C GLY A 106 -10.01 -8.40 -4.96
N THR A 107 -10.84 -8.07 -5.94
CA THR A 107 -10.74 -8.57 -7.33
C THR A 107 -10.78 -7.43 -8.37
N LEU A 108 -11.88 -6.72 -8.47
CA LEU A 108 -12.04 -5.56 -9.35
C LEU A 108 -11.59 -4.26 -8.67
N VAL A 109 -11.93 -4.11 -7.41
CA VAL A 109 -11.52 -2.97 -6.58
C VAL A 109 -10.59 -3.48 -5.49
N VAL A 110 -9.34 -3.04 -5.54
CA VAL A 110 -8.28 -3.48 -4.62
C VAL A 110 -7.62 -2.30 -3.93
N THR A 111 -7.07 -2.53 -2.75
CA THR A 111 -6.13 -1.60 -2.11
C THR A 111 -4.69 -1.98 -2.45
N SER A 112 -3.72 -1.25 -1.87
CA SER A 112 -2.30 -1.60 -1.97
C SER A 112 -2.01 -3.02 -1.49
N ASP A 113 -2.74 -3.52 -0.51
CA ASP A 113 -2.46 -4.82 0.10
C ASP A 113 -2.81 -5.97 -0.86
N GLN A 114 -3.99 -5.93 -1.49
CA GLN A 114 -4.37 -6.93 -2.50
C GLN A 114 -3.60 -6.75 -3.80
N PHE A 115 -3.31 -5.50 -4.21
CA PHE A 115 -2.52 -5.23 -5.42
C PHE A 115 -1.18 -5.96 -5.41
N LEU A 116 -0.50 -6.02 -4.27
CA LEU A 116 0.77 -6.73 -4.14
C LEU A 116 0.66 -8.26 -4.36
N SER A 117 -0.55 -8.78 -4.51
CA SER A 117 -0.83 -10.20 -4.71
C SER A 117 -1.59 -10.52 -6.00
N ILE A 118 -1.66 -9.56 -6.93
CA ILE A 118 -2.31 -9.80 -8.23
C ILE A 118 -1.59 -10.92 -8.98
N THR A 119 -2.36 -11.77 -9.67
CA THR A 119 -1.84 -12.93 -10.41
C THR A 119 -1.79 -12.73 -11.92
N LYS A 120 -2.39 -11.64 -12.40
CA LYS A 120 -2.41 -11.25 -13.82
C LYS A 120 -2.29 -9.75 -13.98
N VAL A 121 -1.74 -9.31 -15.09
CA VAL A 121 -1.75 -7.89 -15.49
C VAL A 121 -3.11 -7.57 -16.09
N PRO A 122 -3.81 -6.52 -15.61
CA PRO A 122 -5.04 -6.05 -16.26
C PRO A 122 -4.72 -5.40 -17.60
N SER A 123 -5.66 -5.38 -18.53
CA SER A 123 -5.50 -4.62 -19.78
C SER A 123 -5.61 -3.12 -19.52
N ARG A 124 -6.57 -2.73 -18.64
CA ARG A 124 -6.84 -1.33 -18.24
C ARG A 124 -6.86 -1.25 -16.72
N ALA A 125 -6.19 -0.26 -16.17
CA ALA A 125 -6.19 -0.01 -14.73
C ALA A 125 -6.47 1.47 -14.42
N VAL A 126 -7.37 1.71 -13.49
CA VAL A 126 -7.59 3.04 -12.89
C VAL A 126 -6.99 3.06 -11.49
N ILE A 127 -6.04 3.96 -11.28
CA ILE A 127 -5.39 4.19 -9.98
C ILE A 127 -6.02 5.43 -9.35
N ILE A 128 -6.68 5.25 -8.23
CA ILE A 128 -7.31 6.35 -7.48
C ILE A 128 -6.36 6.79 -6.38
N GLY A 129 -5.85 8.00 -6.52
CA GLY A 129 -4.82 8.60 -5.68
C GLY A 129 -3.45 8.62 -6.36
N GLY A 130 -2.95 9.83 -6.62
CA GLY A 130 -1.64 10.12 -7.23
C GLY A 130 -0.52 10.32 -6.21
N GLY A 131 -0.62 9.72 -5.02
CA GLY A 131 0.45 9.69 -4.02
C GLY A 131 1.56 8.69 -4.38
N ALA A 132 2.56 8.52 -3.50
CA ALA A 132 3.72 7.65 -3.74
C ALA A 132 3.31 6.22 -4.17
N ILE A 133 2.39 5.60 -3.43
CA ILE A 133 1.91 4.23 -3.73
C ILE A 133 1.24 4.17 -5.11
N GLY A 134 0.35 5.12 -5.40
CA GLY A 134 -0.38 5.13 -6.66
C GLY A 134 0.53 5.32 -7.88
N VAL A 135 1.51 6.23 -7.80
CA VAL A 135 2.45 6.45 -8.91
C VAL A 135 3.39 5.26 -9.12
N GLU A 136 3.81 4.57 -8.05
CA GLU A 136 4.60 3.35 -8.15
C GLU A 136 3.82 2.22 -8.84
N PHE A 137 2.57 2.00 -8.46
CA PHE A 137 1.71 0.99 -9.08
C PHE A 137 1.39 1.32 -10.53
N ALA A 138 1.07 2.59 -10.81
CA ALA A 138 0.86 3.06 -12.18
C ALA A 138 2.09 2.82 -13.06
N SER A 139 3.28 3.10 -12.53
CA SER A 139 4.54 2.87 -13.23
C SER A 139 4.78 1.39 -13.53
N ALA A 140 4.56 0.51 -12.54
CA ALA A 140 4.75 -0.94 -12.72
C ALA A 140 3.76 -1.51 -13.74
N LEU A 141 2.46 -1.20 -13.59
CA LEU A 141 1.42 -1.69 -14.49
C LEU A 141 1.63 -1.22 -15.93
N ASN A 142 2.02 0.04 -16.13
CA ASN A 142 2.29 0.56 -17.47
C ASN A 142 3.49 -0.17 -18.12
N ASP A 143 4.56 -0.42 -17.38
CA ASP A 143 5.70 -1.19 -17.90
C ASP A 143 5.33 -2.66 -18.15
N PHE A 144 4.38 -3.22 -17.39
CA PHE A 144 3.85 -4.57 -17.63
C PHE A 144 2.93 -4.63 -18.85
N GLY A 145 2.49 -3.49 -19.39
CA GLY A 145 1.71 -3.40 -20.63
C GLY A 145 0.25 -2.98 -20.43
N ALA A 146 -0.16 -2.63 -19.21
CA ALA A 146 -1.50 -2.10 -18.96
C ALA A 146 -1.64 -0.66 -19.48
N THR A 147 -2.83 -0.31 -19.96
CA THR A 147 -3.24 1.09 -20.12
C THR A 147 -3.63 1.62 -18.74
N VAL A 148 -3.00 2.71 -18.30
CA VAL A 148 -3.15 3.20 -16.93
C VAL A 148 -3.66 4.63 -16.92
N THR A 149 -4.70 4.88 -16.10
CA THR A 149 -5.19 6.22 -15.76
C THR A 149 -5.03 6.44 -14.26
N ILE A 150 -4.39 7.55 -13.87
CA ILE A 150 -4.34 8.03 -12.47
C ILE A 150 -5.41 9.10 -12.30
N VAL A 151 -6.27 8.94 -11.28
CA VAL A 151 -7.24 9.95 -10.86
C VAL A 151 -6.83 10.49 -9.50
N GLU A 152 -6.58 11.80 -9.43
CA GLU A 152 -6.12 12.49 -8.22
C GLU A 152 -7.02 13.69 -7.91
N ALA A 153 -7.53 13.75 -6.70
CA ALA A 153 -8.39 14.84 -6.23
C ALA A 153 -7.66 16.19 -6.10
N LEU A 154 -6.38 16.14 -5.80
CA LEU A 154 -5.55 17.33 -5.67
C LEU A 154 -5.09 17.86 -7.05
N PRO A 155 -4.67 19.15 -7.14
CA PRO A 155 -4.26 19.74 -8.42
C PRO A 155 -3.00 19.12 -9.05
N ARG A 156 -2.32 18.20 -8.38
CA ARG A 156 -1.11 17.52 -8.87
C ARG A 156 -0.90 16.17 -8.20
N ILE A 157 -0.26 15.25 -8.90
CA ILE A 157 0.27 14.03 -8.28
C ILE A 157 1.42 14.36 -7.32
N LEU A 158 1.73 13.45 -6.40
CA LEU A 158 2.81 13.59 -5.41
C LEU A 158 2.70 14.92 -4.64
N ALA A 159 1.51 15.27 -4.17
CA ALA A 159 1.23 16.55 -3.53
C ALA A 159 2.12 16.82 -2.30
N GLY A 160 2.58 15.78 -1.61
CA GLY A 160 3.51 15.87 -0.48
C GLY A 160 4.98 16.08 -0.86
N CYS A 161 5.33 16.02 -2.15
CA CYS A 161 6.68 16.22 -2.63
C CYS A 161 6.89 17.65 -3.13
N ASP A 162 8.15 18.03 -3.36
CA ASP A 162 8.47 19.28 -4.04
C ASP A 162 7.76 19.34 -5.41
N LYS A 163 7.22 20.53 -5.75
CA LYS A 163 6.39 20.71 -6.95
C LYS A 163 7.16 20.49 -8.26
N ASP A 164 8.45 20.79 -8.28
CA ASP A 164 9.23 20.67 -9.52
C ASP A 164 9.64 19.21 -9.72
N ILE A 165 9.91 18.46 -8.65
CA ILE A 165 10.08 17.00 -8.70
C ILE A 165 8.79 16.32 -9.17
N ALA A 166 7.63 16.69 -8.62
CA ALA A 166 6.34 16.14 -9.03
C ALA A 166 6.07 16.39 -10.52
N LYS A 167 6.40 17.57 -11.06
CA LYS A 167 6.29 17.87 -12.50
C LYS A 167 7.18 16.98 -13.37
N VAL A 168 8.40 16.68 -12.92
CA VAL A 168 9.32 15.78 -13.66
C VAL A 168 8.71 14.39 -13.78
N VAL A 169 8.19 13.87 -12.67
CA VAL A 169 7.49 12.57 -12.66
C VAL A 169 6.27 12.59 -13.58
N GLN A 170 5.41 13.61 -13.46
CA GLN A 170 4.22 13.75 -14.27
C GLN A 170 4.54 13.76 -15.77
N ARG A 171 5.51 14.57 -16.20
CA ARG A 171 5.96 14.61 -17.60
C ARG A 171 6.50 13.26 -18.09
N SER A 172 7.27 12.57 -17.23
CA SER A 172 7.79 11.24 -17.55
C SER A 172 6.66 10.23 -17.74
N PHE A 173 5.63 10.26 -16.90
CA PHE A 173 4.48 9.38 -16.98
C PHE A 173 3.66 9.64 -18.24
N GLN A 174 3.37 10.90 -18.54
CA GLN A 174 2.66 11.28 -19.76
C GLN A 174 3.40 10.84 -21.03
N LYS A 175 4.76 10.96 -21.06
CA LYS A 175 5.58 10.45 -22.16
C LYS A 175 5.51 8.93 -22.31
N ARG A 176 5.24 8.21 -21.23
CA ARG A 176 5.06 6.74 -21.22
C ARG A 176 3.63 6.32 -21.55
N GLY A 177 2.71 7.27 -21.78
CA GLY A 177 1.31 7.01 -22.10
C GLY A 177 0.40 6.79 -20.89
N ILE A 178 0.86 7.11 -19.67
CA ILE A 178 0.01 7.11 -18.48
C ILE A 178 -0.87 8.36 -18.52
N ASP A 179 -2.19 8.20 -18.51
CA ASP A 179 -3.13 9.30 -18.39
C ASP A 179 -3.21 9.77 -16.93
N ILE A 180 -3.24 11.10 -16.73
CA ILE A 180 -3.24 11.69 -15.38
C ILE A 180 -4.32 12.76 -15.30
N ARG A 181 -5.35 12.48 -14.49
CA ARG A 181 -6.49 13.35 -14.20
C ARG A 181 -6.32 13.93 -12.79
N THR A 182 -6.05 15.22 -12.71
CA THR A 182 -5.87 15.94 -11.44
C THR A 182 -7.00 16.93 -11.21
N GLY A 183 -7.33 17.20 -9.93
CA GLY A 183 -8.48 18.03 -9.56
C GLY A 183 -9.83 17.35 -9.80
N VAL A 184 -9.84 16.02 -9.90
CA VAL A 184 -11.03 15.22 -10.21
C VAL A 184 -11.31 14.23 -9.09
N LEU A 185 -12.57 14.13 -8.69
CA LEU A 185 -13.05 13.21 -7.66
C LEU A 185 -13.72 12.00 -8.29
N VAL A 186 -13.55 10.85 -7.67
CA VAL A 186 -14.32 9.65 -7.99
C VAL A 186 -15.61 9.67 -7.17
N GLU A 187 -16.76 9.52 -7.82
CA GLU A 187 -18.07 9.44 -7.17
C GLU A 187 -18.49 8.00 -6.85
N GLY A 188 -17.94 7.04 -7.58
CA GLY A 188 -18.24 5.62 -7.40
C GLY A 188 -17.83 4.78 -8.60
N HIS A 189 -18.31 3.54 -8.61
CA HIS A 189 -18.14 2.66 -9.75
C HIS A 189 -19.38 1.78 -9.99
N THR A 190 -19.49 1.25 -11.19
CA THR A 190 -20.48 0.22 -11.52
C THR A 190 -19.72 -1.02 -11.99
N ALA A 191 -19.86 -2.12 -11.25
CA ALA A 191 -19.27 -3.40 -11.61
C ALA A 191 -20.10 -4.12 -12.69
N SER A 192 -19.43 -4.75 -13.63
CA SER A 192 -19.95 -5.72 -14.59
C SER A 192 -19.09 -6.97 -14.54
N THR A 193 -19.40 -7.98 -15.34
CA THR A 193 -18.65 -9.24 -15.33
C THR A 193 -17.19 -9.03 -15.75
N GLY A 194 -16.29 -8.98 -14.76
CA GLY A 194 -14.85 -8.84 -14.96
C GLY A 194 -14.35 -7.43 -15.28
N GLU A 195 -15.23 -6.43 -15.32
CA GLU A 195 -14.92 -5.04 -15.63
C GLU A 195 -15.62 -4.08 -14.67
N SER A 196 -15.12 -2.88 -14.58
CA SER A 196 -15.72 -1.78 -13.80
C SER A 196 -15.75 -0.51 -14.62
N THR A 197 -16.77 0.30 -14.41
CA THR A 197 -16.86 1.67 -14.92
C THR A 197 -16.77 2.63 -13.75
N VAL A 198 -15.67 3.37 -13.64
CA VAL A 198 -15.46 4.39 -12.62
C VAL A 198 -16.11 5.69 -13.07
N LEU A 199 -16.95 6.28 -12.21
CA LEU A 199 -17.63 7.55 -12.47
C LEU A 199 -16.88 8.70 -11.82
N LEU A 200 -16.58 9.73 -12.57
CA LEU A 200 -15.91 10.94 -12.13
C LEU A 200 -16.92 12.08 -11.91
N ASN A 201 -16.59 13.04 -11.04
CA ASN A 201 -17.47 14.18 -10.69
C ASN A 201 -17.69 15.19 -11.83
N ASP A 202 -16.94 15.09 -12.91
CA ASP A 202 -17.15 15.86 -14.15
C ASP A 202 -18.07 15.16 -15.15
N GLY A 203 -18.59 13.96 -14.79
CA GLY A 203 -19.45 13.11 -15.61
C GLY A 203 -18.71 12.16 -16.54
N GLU A 204 -17.37 12.20 -16.58
CA GLU A 204 -16.58 11.24 -17.35
C GLU A 204 -16.68 9.83 -16.75
N LYS A 205 -16.62 8.82 -17.60
CA LYS A 205 -16.67 7.41 -17.25
C LYS A 205 -15.42 6.71 -17.74
N LEU A 206 -14.73 6.01 -16.83
CA LEU A 206 -13.52 5.26 -17.16
C LEU A 206 -13.79 3.76 -17.04
N GLU A 207 -13.78 3.07 -18.17
CA GLU A 207 -13.85 1.61 -18.21
C GLU A 207 -12.51 1.00 -17.83
N THR A 208 -12.51 0.00 -16.96
CA THR A 208 -11.31 -0.61 -16.42
C THR A 208 -11.52 -2.06 -15.99
N ASP A 209 -10.46 -2.84 -16.02
CA ASP A 209 -10.44 -4.22 -15.53
C ASP A 209 -9.91 -4.33 -14.09
N LEU A 210 -9.33 -3.22 -13.58
CA LEU A 210 -8.85 -3.13 -12.20
C LEU A 210 -8.91 -1.69 -11.70
N VAL A 211 -9.48 -1.49 -10.52
CA VAL A 211 -9.44 -0.24 -9.77
C VAL A 211 -8.52 -0.41 -8.57
N VAL A 212 -7.50 0.43 -8.45
CA VAL A 212 -6.59 0.40 -7.31
C VAL A 212 -6.81 1.65 -6.45
N VAL A 213 -7.31 1.46 -5.23
CA VAL A 213 -7.55 2.55 -4.28
C VAL A 213 -6.27 2.80 -3.48
N SER A 214 -5.62 3.94 -3.72
CA SER A 214 -4.35 4.35 -3.10
C SER A 214 -4.38 5.78 -2.54
N VAL A 215 -5.50 6.14 -1.88
CA VAL A 215 -5.78 7.48 -1.33
C VAL A 215 -5.17 7.73 0.06
N GLY A 216 -4.16 6.97 0.39
CA GLY A 216 -3.43 7.06 1.66
C GLY A 216 -3.74 5.93 2.62
N ARG A 217 -3.13 6.04 3.79
CA ARG A 217 -3.26 5.07 4.88
C ARG A 217 -3.82 5.76 6.12
N ARG A 218 -4.43 5.01 7.02
CA ARG A 218 -4.82 5.48 8.34
C ARG A 218 -4.14 4.67 9.42
N PRO A 219 -3.88 5.23 10.59
CA PRO A 219 -3.42 4.47 11.74
C PRO A 219 -4.34 3.28 12.04
N TYR A 220 -3.80 2.25 12.68
CA TYR A 220 -4.56 1.07 13.06
C TYR A 220 -4.52 0.83 14.57
N PRO A 221 -5.09 1.76 15.38
CA PRO A 221 -5.17 1.58 16.81
C PRO A 221 -6.33 0.68 17.25
N ASP A 222 -7.22 0.29 16.33
CA ASP A 222 -8.53 -0.33 16.63
C ASP A 222 -8.42 -1.57 17.54
N LEU A 223 -7.32 -2.33 17.45
CA LEU A 223 -7.08 -3.54 18.25
C LEU A 223 -6.29 -3.29 19.54
N LEU A 224 -5.77 -2.08 19.74
CA LEU A 224 -4.88 -1.81 20.87
C LEU A 224 -5.59 -1.61 22.20
N ARG A 225 -6.89 -1.26 22.21
CA ARG A 225 -7.63 -0.90 23.40
C ARG A 225 -6.96 0.22 24.20
N LEU A 226 -6.63 1.31 23.52
CA LEU A 226 -5.90 2.45 24.09
C LEU A 226 -6.55 3.01 25.35
N GLU A 227 -7.87 2.98 25.42
CA GLU A 227 -8.68 3.42 26.55
C GLU A 227 -8.32 2.72 27.87
N ASN A 228 -7.90 1.45 27.82
CA ASN A 228 -7.49 0.70 29.01
C ASN A 228 -6.19 1.25 29.65
N ALA A 229 -5.39 1.98 28.86
CA ALA A 229 -4.18 2.65 29.34
C ALA A 229 -4.36 4.17 29.49
N GLY A 230 -5.58 4.68 29.37
CA GLY A 230 -5.87 6.12 29.46
C GLY A 230 -5.33 6.94 28.30
N ILE A 231 -5.17 6.32 27.12
CA ILE A 231 -4.70 6.97 25.90
C ILE A 231 -5.87 7.22 24.96
N GLU A 232 -5.98 8.44 24.45
CA GLU A 232 -6.99 8.80 23.45
C GLU A 232 -6.31 9.08 22.10
N ALA A 233 -6.83 8.45 21.05
CA ALA A 233 -6.45 8.79 19.68
C ALA A 233 -7.17 10.08 19.25
N ASP A 234 -6.55 10.86 18.35
CA ASP A 234 -7.19 12.01 17.75
C ASP A 234 -8.33 11.59 16.78
N ARG A 235 -9.04 12.58 16.23
CA ARG A 235 -10.17 12.35 15.30
C ARG A 235 -9.75 11.61 14.02
N SER A 236 -8.48 11.58 13.70
CA SER A 236 -7.90 10.90 12.53
C SER A 236 -7.35 9.52 12.89
N GLY A 237 -7.40 9.12 14.17
CA GLY A 237 -6.92 7.85 14.69
C GLY A 237 -5.43 7.83 15.05
N PHE A 238 -4.73 8.98 15.02
CA PHE A 238 -3.36 9.06 15.50
C PHE A 238 -3.31 9.14 17.02
N VAL A 239 -2.31 8.45 17.59
CA VAL A 239 -1.97 8.58 19.01
C VAL A 239 -1.08 9.81 19.19
N PRO A 240 -1.54 10.86 19.92
CA PRO A 240 -0.71 12.03 20.18
C PRO A 240 0.50 11.67 21.03
N VAL A 241 1.67 12.21 20.68
CA VAL A 241 2.93 11.99 21.39
C VAL A 241 3.70 13.30 21.53
N ASN A 242 4.61 13.33 22.51
CA ASN A 242 5.54 14.43 22.69
C ASN A 242 6.80 14.26 21.79
N GLU A 243 7.80 15.14 21.95
CA GLU A 243 9.06 15.11 21.21
C GLU A 243 9.92 13.84 21.45
N PHE A 244 9.63 13.08 22.50
CA PHE A 244 10.27 11.80 22.84
C PHE A 244 9.42 10.60 22.40
N CYS A 245 8.37 10.82 21.58
CA CYS A 245 7.40 9.80 21.19
C CYS A 245 6.61 9.20 22.37
N GLU A 246 6.55 9.86 23.53
CA GLU A 246 5.80 9.40 24.68
C GLU A 246 4.34 9.85 24.58
N THR A 247 3.42 8.93 24.85
CA THR A 247 1.97 9.19 24.87
C THR A 247 1.56 9.93 26.15
N SER A 248 0.26 10.18 26.34
CA SER A 248 -0.29 10.71 27.61
C SER A 248 -0.11 9.74 28.79
N SER A 249 0.16 8.46 28.54
CA SER A 249 0.39 7.43 29.55
C SER A 249 1.89 7.15 29.69
N SER A 250 2.46 7.45 30.87
CA SER A 250 3.89 7.33 31.11
C SER A 250 4.41 5.91 30.88
N GLY A 251 5.51 5.79 30.13
CA GLY A 251 6.13 4.53 29.74
C GLY A 251 5.44 3.84 28.56
N ILE A 252 4.50 4.51 27.86
CA ILE A 252 3.92 4.03 26.58
C ILE A 252 4.26 5.02 25.46
N TYR A 253 4.89 4.51 24.40
CA TYR A 253 5.47 5.24 23.29
C TYR A 253 4.85 4.86 21.95
#